data_a379546f03a1d70d4de40fe2d065a00f
#
_entry.id   a379546f03a1d70d4de40fe2d065a00f
#
_cell.length_a   1.000
_cell.length_b   1.000
_cell.length_c   1.000
_cell.angle_alpha   90.00
_cell.angle_beta   90.00
_cell.angle_gamma   90.00
#
_symmetry.space_group_name_H-M   'P 1'
#
loop_
_entity.id
_entity.type
_entity.pdbx_description
1 polymer ?
#
loop_
_entity_poly.entity_id
_entity_poly.type
_entity_poly.pdbx_seq_one_letter_code
_entity_poly.pdbx_strand_id
1 'polypeptide(L)'
;MTNEVAVITGASSGIGAALAKQLGSKGHQLVLAARREKELKEVAKQAGTRALVVPTDVTRRADVEDLRSRAFKEYGHVDVWVNNAGRGITKSVLDLTDQDVDEITSVVLKSVLYGMQAIIPHFQERGRGHLINVSSLLGRVPLVSHRSIYSAAKSGVNVITANARMDLKAKYAGIHVSLVIPGMVETDFYRVANSPQVPRAGSQVGPMIVQSAEEVAAQIVGLIKNPVAELYTNPASASLVSQYYQGVSKFEENMARRTTSS
;
A
#
# COMPACT_ATOMS: atom_id res chain seq x y z
N MET A 1 -13.77 20.05 12.14
CA MET A 1 -13.02 18.79 12.34
C MET A 1 -13.84 17.69 11.71
N THR A 2 -13.24 16.90 10.82
CA THR A 2 -13.92 15.74 10.25
C THR A 2 -13.98 14.65 11.33
N ASN A 3 -15.16 14.05 11.55
CA ASN A 3 -15.30 12.92 12.48
C ASN A 3 -14.92 11.58 11.81
N GLU A 4 -14.19 11.64 10.70
CA GLU A 4 -13.83 10.47 9.91
C GLU A 4 -12.71 9.67 10.58
N VAL A 5 -12.92 8.36 10.69
CA VAL A 5 -12.00 7.40 11.30
C VAL A 5 -11.23 6.67 10.21
N ALA A 6 -9.90 6.78 10.23
CA ALA A 6 -9.01 6.10 9.29
C ALA A 6 -8.11 5.06 9.99
N VAL A 7 -8.18 3.81 9.54
CA VAL A 7 -7.27 2.73 9.93
C VAL A 7 -6.14 2.65 8.90
N ILE A 8 -4.88 2.64 9.36
CA ILE A 8 -3.69 2.58 8.50
C ILE A 8 -2.78 1.44 8.96
N THR A 9 -2.60 0.41 8.14
CA THR A 9 -1.61 -0.64 8.39
C THR A 9 -0.23 -0.22 7.87
N GLY A 10 0.84 -0.71 8.52
CA GLY A 10 2.21 -0.30 8.18
C GLY A 10 2.50 1.17 8.53
N ALA A 11 1.81 1.71 9.54
CA ALA A 11 1.87 3.14 9.90
C ALA A 11 3.15 3.55 10.66
N SER A 12 4.07 2.63 10.94
CA SER A 12 5.29 2.93 11.72
C SER A 12 6.41 3.60 10.93
N SER A 13 6.34 3.66 9.59
CA SER A 13 7.34 4.31 8.72
C SER A 13 6.79 4.58 7.31
N GLY A 14 7.58 5.27 6.49
CA GLY A 14 7.32 5.50 5.06
C GLY A 14 5.94 6.10 4.77
N ILE A 15 5.29 5.63 3.72
CA ILE A 15 4.01 6.15 3.24
C ILE A 15 2.93 6.13 4.35
N GLY A 16 2.85 5.04 5.14
CA GLY A 16 1.86 4.92 6.20
C GLY A 16 2.03 5.96 7.31
N ALA A 17 3.27 6.23 7.72
CA ALA A 17 3.57 7.27 8.72
C ALA A 17 3.30 8.68 8.18
N ALA A 18 3.69 8.96 6.93
CA ALA A 18 3.42 10.24 6.29
C ALA A 18 1.92 10.49 6.13
N LEU A 19 1.16 9.44 5.74
CA LEU A 19 -0.31 9.51 5.62
C LEU A 19 -0.97 9.77 6.97
N ALA A 20 -0.53 9.09 8.04
CA ALA A 20 -1.05 9.31 9.39
C ALA A 20 -0.88 10.77 9.83
N LYS A 21 0.30 11.36 9.64
CA LYS A 21 0.58 12.76 9.97
C LYS A 21 -0.32 13.73 9.18
N GLN A 22 -0.47 13.51 7.88
CA GLN A 22 -1.28 14.38 7.03
C GLN A 22 -2.78 14.26 7.31
N LEU A 23 -3.30 13.07 7.59
CA LEU A 23 -4.70 12.90 7.98
C LEU A 23 -4.97 13.48 9.39
N GLY A 24 -4.05 13.25 10.33
CA GLY A 24 -4.16 13.82 11.67
C GLY A 24 -4.20 15.35 11.67
N SER A 25 -3.31 16.01 10.90
CA SER A 25 -3.31 17.46 10.74
C SER A 25 -4.62 18.03 10.13
N LYS A 26 -5.40 17.19 9.45
CA LYS A 26 -6.73 17.51 8.89
C LYS A 26 -7.89 17.16 9.83
N GLY A 27 -7.59 16.66 11.02
CA GLY A 27 -8.57 16.37 12.06
C GLY A 27 -9.24 14.99 11.97
N HIS A 28 -8.69 14.05 11.18
CA HIS A 28 -9.14 12.66 11.19
C HIS A 28 -8.79 11.97 12.51
N GLN A 29 -9.66 11.08 12.99
CA GLN A 29 -9.36 10.14 14.05
C GLN A 29 -8.59 8.96 13.45
N LEU A 30 -7.52 8.51 14.11
CA LEU A 30 -6.59 7.55 13.51
C LEU A 30 -6.50 6.27 14.32
N VAL A 31 -6.41 5.13 13.62
CA VAL A 31 -5.97 3.85 14.16
C VAL A 31 -4.71 3.43 13.41
N LEU A 32 -3.58 3.42 14.12
CA LEU A 32 -2.27 3.18 13.56
C LEU A 32 -1.81 1.76 13.91
N ALA A 33 -1.58 0.95 12.89
CA ALA A 33 -1.25 -0.47 13.03
C ALA A 33 0.10 -0.82 12.41
N ALA A 34 0.98 -1.45 13.18
CA ALA A 34 2.22 -2.08 12.76
C ALA A 34 2.79 -2.92 13.92
N ARG A 35 3.85 -3.69 13.68
CA ARG A 35 4.53 -4.48 14.72
C ARG A 35 5.35 -3.62 15.68
N ARG A 36 5.89 -2.49 15.23
CA ARG A 36 6.81 -1.62 15.97
C ARG A 36 6.02 -0.59 16.77
N GLU A 37 5.71 -0.93 18.02
CA GLU A 37 4.85 -0.08 18.87
C GLU A 37 5.50 1.27 19.21
N LYS A 38 6.82 1.29 19.46
CA LYS A 38 7.55 2.52 19.79
C LYS A 38 7.43 3.55 18.68
N GLU A 39 7.69 3.13 17.45
CA GLU A 39 7.60 3.98 16.26
C GLU A 39 6.16 4.43 15.98
N LEU A 40 5.17 3.56 16.22
CA LEU A 40 3.75 3.95 16.12
C LEU A 40 3.40 5.05 17.11
N LYS A 41 3.87 4.98 18.36
CA LYS A 41 3.65 6.02 19.38
C LYS A 41 4.27 7.35 18.96
N GLU A 42 5.45 7.34 18.34
CA GLU A 42 6.08 8.57 17.84
C GLU A 42 5.31 9.15 16.64
N VAL A 43 4.82 8.32 15.72
CA VAL A 43 3.95 8.78 14.63
C VAL A 43 2.64 9.35 15.17
N ALA A 44 2.02 8.71 16.15
CA ALA A 44 0.80 9.19 16.79
C ALA A 44 0.98 10.59 17.41
N LYS A 45 2.09 10.84 18.11
CA LYS A 45 2.42 12.18 18.64
C LYS A 45 2.56 13.23 17.52
N GLN A 46 3.21 12.86 16.41
CA GLN A 46 3.44 13.76 15.29
C GLN A 46 2.19 14.02 14.43
N ALA A 47 1.19 13.15 14.52
CA ALA A 47 -0.07 13.32 13.80
C ALA A 47 -0.94 14.47 14.36
N GLY A 48 -0.67 14.93 15.59
CA GLY A 48 -1.36 16.10 16.18
C GLY A 48 -2.85 15.89 16.46
N THR A 49 -3.32 14.64 16.47
CA THR A 49 -4.71 14.24 16.73
C THR A 49 -4.75 13.03 17.65
N ARG A 50 -5.94 12.70 18.17
CA ARG A 50 -6.14 11.46 18.92
C ARG A 50 -5.93 10.27 17.98
N ALA A 51 -4.93 9.45 18.26
CA ALA A 51 -4.60 8.26 17.50
C ALA A 51 -4.54 7.04 18.42
N LEU A 52 -5.32 6.00 18.08
CA LEU A 52 -5.22 4.69 18.71
C LEU A 52 -4.04 3.93 18.12
N VAL A 53 -3.10 3.53 18.96
CA VAL A 53 -1.95 2.68 18.56
C VAL A 53 -2.31 1.22 18.82
N VAL A 54 -2.22 0.39 17.77
CA VAL A 54 -2.52 -1.05 17.84
C VAL A 54 -1.33 -1.84 17.29
N PRO A 55 -0.48 -2.44 18.15
CA PRO A 55 0.52 -3.38 17.69
C PRO A 55 -0.15 -4.54 16.95
N THR A 56 0.22 -4.75 15.69
CA THR A 56 -0.47 -5.67 14.78
C THR A 56 0.53 -6.35 13.88
N ASP A 57 0.52 -7.67 13.81
CA ASP A 57 1.14 -8.43 12.75
C ASP A 57 0.10 -8.76 11.67
N VAL A 58 0.14 -8.05 10.56
CA VAL A 58 -0.83 -8.21 9.47
C VAL A 58 -0.79 -9.58 8.78
N THR A 59 0.24 -10.39 9.04
CA THR A 59 0.31 -11.78 8.55
C THR A 59 -0.59 -12.74 9.34
N ARG A 60 -1.07 -12.29 10.49
CA ARG A 60 -1.96 -13.05 11.37
C ARG A 60 -3.38 -12.53 11.27
N ARG A 61 -4.29 -13.35 10.77
CA ARG A 61 -5.71 -12.97 10.63
C ARG A 61 -6.30 -12.46 11.97
N ALA A 62 -6.03 -13.17 13.06
CA ALA A 62 -6.54 -12.79 14.38
C ALA A 62 -6.12 -11.39 14.82
N ASP A 63 -4.89 -10.96 14.50
CA ASP A 63 -4.41 -9.62 14.83
C ASP A 63 -5.13 -8.54 13.99
N VAL A 64 -5.49 -8.84 12.73
CA VAL A 64 -6.27 -7.92 11.87
C VAL A 64 -7.72 -7.81 12.35
N GLU A 65 -8.30 -8.90 12.83
CA GLU A 65 -9.64 -8.91 13.44
C GLU A 65 -9.65 -8.16 14.77
N ASP A 66 -8.61 -8.30 15.61
CA ASP A 66 -8.43 -7.50 16.83
C ASP A 66 -8.26 -6.02 16.51
N LEU A 67 -7.46 -5.67 15.51
CA LEU A 67 -7.31 -4.29 15.03
C LEU A 67 -8.66 -3.65 14.70
N ARG A 68 -9.51 -4.34 13.93
CA ARG A 68 -10.87 -3.89 13.62
C ARG A 68 -11.70 -3.72 14.89
N SER A 69 -11.68 -4.72 15.77
CA SER A 69 -12.49 -4.73 17.00
C SER A 69 -12.11 -3.59 17.93
N ARG A 70 -10.82 -3.29 18.05
CA ARG A 70 -10.31 -2.14 18.84
C ARG A 70 -10.66 -0.80 18.19
N ALA A 71 -10.63 -0.69 16.87
CA ALA A 71 -11.08 0.50 16.16
C ALA A 71 -12.56 0.79 16.44
N PHE A 72 -13.41 -0.22 16.40
CA PHE A 72 -14.85 -0.09 16.69
C PHE A 72 -15.12 0.23 18.16
N LYS A 73 -14.38 -0.39 19.09
CA LYS A 73 -14.50 -0.10 20.52
C LYS A 73 -14.15 1.35 20.83
N GLU A 74 -13.13 1.90 20.17
CA GLU A 74 -12.65 3.26 20.44
C GLU A 74 -13.50 4.34 19.77
N TYR A 75 -13.93 4.12 18.52
CA TYR A 75 -14.55 5.16 17.70
C TYR A 75 -15.98 4.83 17.22
N GLY A 76 -16.45 3.61 17.43
CA GLY A 76 -17.77 3.15 17.02
C GLY A 76 -17.90 2.81 15.52
N HIS A 77 -16.99 3.30 14.69
CA HIS A 77 -17.02 3.09 13.25
C HIS A 77 -15.64 3.24 12.61
N VAL A 78 -15.56 2.91 11.33
CA VAL A 78 -14.41 3.18 10.46
C VAL A 78 -14.96 3.68 9.12
N ASP A 79 -14.38 4.76 8.58
CA ASP A 79 -14.75 5.33 7.28
C ASP A 79 -13.73 4.99 6.20
N VAL A 80 -12.44 4.93 6.57
CA VAL A 80 -11.33 4.62 5.65
C VAL A 80 -10.46 3.51 6.21
N TRP A 81 -10.19 2.50 5.39
CA TRP A 81 -9.25 1.44 5.74
C TRP A 81 -8.15 1.37 4.69
N VAL A 82 -6.89 1.56 5.12
CA VAL A 82 -5.72 1.57 4.24
C VAL A 82 -4.84 0.36 4.51
N ASN A 83 -4.85 -0.60 3.59
CA ASN A 83 -3.91 -1.70 3.55
C ASN A 83 -2.61 -1.20 2.92
N ASN A 84 -1.69 -0.72 3.75
CA ASN A 84 -0.40 -0.18 3.30
C ASN A 84 0.79 -1.02 3.75
N ALA A 85 0.63 -1.87 4.76
CA ALA A 85 1.71 -2.74 5.23
C ALA A 85 2.30 -3.56 4.08
N GLY A 86 3.63 -3.63 4.03
CA GLY A 86 4.34 -4.36 2.99
C GLY A 86 5.81 -4.55 3.31
N ARG A 87 6.43 -5.50 2.62
CA ARG A 87 7.85 -5.81 2.70
C ARG A 87 8.35 -6.21 1.31
N GLY A 88 9.57 -5.79 0.97
CA GLY A 88 10.25 -6.24 -0.23
C GLY A 88 11.24 -7.37 0.06
N ILE A 89 11.70 -7.99 -1.02
CA ILE A 89 12.82 -8.95 -1.05
C ILE A 89 13.67 -8.65 -2.27
N THR A 90 14.96 -8.92 -2.19
CA THR A 90 15.89 -8.81 -3.32
C THR A 90 16.54 -10.18 -3.52
N LYS A 91 15.94 -10.98 -4.40
CA LYS A 91 16.41 -12.32 -4.79
C LYS A 91 16.03 -12.60 -6.25
N SER A 92 16.88 -13.34 -6.96
CA SER A 92 16.54 -13.93 -8.27
C SER A 92 15.39 -14.94 -8.11
N VAL A 93 14.60 -15.13 -9.16
CA VAL A 93 13.56 -16.19 -9.19
C VAL A 93 14.11 -17.57 -8.84
N LEU A 94 15.31 -17.89 -9.35
CA LEU A 94 15.94 -19.20 -9.16
C LEU A 94 16.49 -19.42 -7.74
N ASP A 95 16.69 -18.34 -6.98
CA ASP A 95 17.25 -18.40 -5.61
C ASP A 95 16.16 -18.30 -4.52
N LEU A 96 14.88 -18.17 -4.91
CA LEU A 96 13.78 -18.11 -3.95
C LEU A 96 13.60 -19.44 -3.23
N THR A 97 13.48 -19.37 -1.92
CA THR A 97 13.06 -20.51 -1.09
C THR A 97 11.55 -20.47 -0.84
N ASP A 98 10.96 -21.59 -0.43
CA ASP A 98 9.55 -21.66 -0.03
C ASP A 98 9.27 -20.65 1.11
N GLN A 99 10.21 -20.48 2.05
CA GLN A 99 10.09 -19.50 3.12
C GLN A 99 10.00 -18.06 2.57
N ASP A 100 10.81 -17.69 1.57
CA ASP A 100 10.75 -16.36 0.94
C ASP A 100 9.36 -16.12 0.30
N VAL A 101 8.84 -17.14 -0.38
CA VAL A 101 7.52 -17.10 -1.03
C VAL A 101 6.42 -16.93 0.02
N ASP A 102 6.45 -17.73 1.08
CA ASP A 102 5.46 -17.69 2.14
C ASP A 102 5.48 -16.35 2.91
N GLU A 103 6.66 -15.85 3.27
CA GLU A 103 6.81 -14.57 3.96
C GLU A 103 6.28 -13.40 3.12
N ILE A 104 6.71 -13.29 1.86
CA ILE A 104 6.28 -12.19 1.00
C ILE A 104 4.80 -12.27 0.68
N THR A 105 4.31 -13.46 0.35
CA THR A 105 2.88 -13.66 0.06
C THR A 105 2.02 -13.35 1.28
N SER A 106 2.46 -13.72 2.48
CA SER A 106 1.72 -13.46 3.71
C SER A 106 1.63 -11.97 4.02
N VAL A 107 2.75 -11.24 3.92
CA VAL A 107 2.78 -9.80 4.28
C VAL A 107 2.23 -8.89 3.18
N VAL A 108 2.31 -9.29 1.90
CA VAL A 108 1.93 -8.41 0.78
C VAL A 108 0.53 -8.72 0.24
N LEU A 109 0.15 -10.00 0.15
CA LEU A 109 -1.13 -10.41 -0.45
C LEU A 109 -2.16 -10.84 0.60
N LYS A 110 -1.82 -11.80 1.46
CA LYS A 110 -2.78 -12.31 2.47
C LYS A 110 -3.20 -11.22 3.45
N SER A 111 -2.29 -10.34 3.86
CA SER A 111 -2.61 -9.21 4.76
C SER A 111 -3.67 -8.28 4.17
N VAL A 112 -3.59 -7.99 2.86
CA VAL A 112 -4.58 -7.19 2.15
C VAL A 112 -5.93 -7.91 2.15
N LEU A 113 -5.96 -9.20 1.83
CA LEU A 113 -7.19 -10.00 1.88
C LEU A 113 -7.81 -10.02 3.28
N TYR A 114 -7.00 -10.16 4.34
CA TYR A 114 -7.49 -10.12 5.72
C TYR A 114 -8.11 -8.76 6.06
N GLY A 115 -7.45 -7.65 5.70
CA GLY A 115 -7.98 -6.31 5.90
C GLY A 115 -9.29 -6.07 5.13
N MET A 116 -9.38 -6.54 3.88
CA MET A 116 -10.61 -6.48 3.07
C MET A 116 -11.75 -7.23 3.76
N GLN A 117 -11.52 -8.48 4.14
CA GLN A 117 -12.51 -9.33 4.80
C GLN A 117 -12.93 -8.82 6.18
N ALA A 118 -12.02 -8.17 6.88
CA ALA A 118 -12.32 -7.56 8.18
C ALA A 118 -13.24 -6.34 8.07
N ILE A 119 -13.07 -5.49 7.03
CA ILE A 119 -13.76 -4.19 6.99
C ILE A 119 -14.95 -4.11 6.04
N ILE A 120 -14.95 -4.86 4.93
CA ILE A 120 -16.02 -4.79 3.92
C ILE A 120 -17.41 -5.05 4.53
N PRO A 121 -17.64 -6.05 5.42
CA PRO A 121 -18.95 -6.24 6.03
C PRO A 121 -19.46 -5.00 6.76
N HIS A 122 -18.61 -4.30 7.48
CA HIS A 122 -18.96 -3.06 8.15
C HIS A 122 -19.34 -1.94 7.17
N PHE A 123 -18.61 -1.81 6.06
CA PHE A 123 -18.97 -0.84 5.02
C PHE A 123 -20.30 -1.19 4.36
N GLN A 124 -20.59 -2.47 4.17
CA GLN A 124 -21.88 -2.94 3.65
C GLN A 124 -23.05 -2.62 4.58
N GLU A 125 -22.89 -2.85 5.88
CA GLU A 125 -23.89 -2.48 6.90
C GLU A 125 -24.16 -0.97 6.94
N ARG A 126 -23.12 -0.16 6.77
CA ARG A 126 -23.24 1.30 6.76
C ARG A 126 -23.65 1.88 5.39
N GLY A 127 -23.60 1.09 4.33
CA GLY A 127 -23.81 1.55 2.96
C GLY A 127 -22.72 2.49 2.43
N ARG A 128 -21.62 2.70 3.18
CA ARG A 128 -20.52 3.62 2.84
C ARG A 128 -19.20 3.22 3.48
N GLY A 129 -18.11 3.59 2.82
CA GLY A 129 -16.74 3.43 3.30
C GLY A 129 -15.73 3.49 2.17
N HIS A 130 -14.47 3.66 2.48
CA HIS A 130 -13.39 3.68 1.49
C HIS A 130 -12.28 2.70 1.86
N LEU A 131 -12.16 1.64 1.09
CA LEU A 131 -11.06 0.69 1.15
C LEU A 131 -9.96 1.12 0.18
N ILE A 132 -8.74 1.28 0.68
CA ILE A 132 -7.57 1.65 -0.12
C ILE A 132 -6.50 0.58 0.04
N ASN A 133 -6.09 -0.04 -1.07
CA ASN A 133 -4.99 -1.00 -1.11
C ASN A 133 -3.76 -0.36 -1.78
N VAL A 134 -2.64 -0.32 -1.07
CA VAL A 134 -1.38 0.19 -1.61
C VAL A 134 -0.63 -0.96 -2.30
N SER A 135 -0.58 -0.89 -3.62
CA SER A 135 0.14 -1.82 -4.48
C SER A 135 1.56 -1.30 -4.84
N SER A 136 1.96 -1.47 -6.08
CA SER A 136 3.23 -1.02 -6.66
C SER A 136 3.15 -1.04 -8.18
N LEU A 137 3.94 -0.19 -8.84
CA LEU A 137 4.18 -0.29 -10.28
C LEU A 137 4.74 -1.67 -10.67
N LEU A 138 5.53 -2.29 -9.79
CA LEU A 138 6.06 -3.65 -10.00
C LEU A 138 4.96 -4.73 -10.04
N GLY A 139 3.77 -4.45 -9.53
CA GLY A 139 2.59 -5.31 -9.72
C GLY A 139 1.94 -5.18 -11.10
N ARG A 140 2.37 -4.24 -11.91
CA ARG A 140 1.90 -4.04 -13.30
C ARG A 140 2.95 -4.41 -14.33
N VAL A 141 4.21 -4.06 -14.06
CA VAL A 141 5.33 -4.28 -14.99
C VAL A 141 6.54 -4.81 -14.22
N PRO A 142 7.17 -5.91 -14.66
CA PRO A 142 8.33 -6.52 -13.98
C PRO A 142 9.64 -5.76 -14.32
N LEU A 143 9.73 -4.50 -13.86
CA LEU A 143 10.89 -3.63 -14.13
C LEU A 143 12.19 -4.08 -13.46
N VAL A 144 12.12 -4.92 -12.44
CA VAL A 144 13.25 -5.31 -11.62
C VAL A 144 13.21 -6.82 -11.38
N SER A 145 14.06 -7.58 -12.07
CA SER A 145 14.05 -9.04 -12.09
C SER A 145 14.18 -9.69 -10.70
N HIS A 146 15.03 -9.11 -9.83
CA HIS A 146 15.25 -9.62 -8.48
C HIS A 146 14.15 -9.23 -7.46
N ARG A 147 12.99 -8.74 -7.93
CA ARG A 147 11.78 -8.45 -7.15
C ARG A 147 10.62 -9.39 -7.49
N SER A 148 10.90 -10.54 -8.06
CA SER A 148 9.93 -11.43 -8.69
C SER A 148 8.73 -11.79 -7.82
N ILE A 149 8.94 -12.39 -6.63
CA ILE A 149 7.84 -12.80 -5.75
C ILE A 149 7.08 -11.59 -5.17
N TYR A 150 7.78 -10.47 -4.93
CA TYR A 150 7.11 -9.23 -4.55
C TYR A 150 6.19 -8.70 -5.66
N SER A 151 6.67 -8.69 -6.91
CA SER A 151 5.89 -8.27 -8.08
C SER A 151 4.67 -9.15 -8.29
N ALA A 152 4.84 -10.47 -8.19
CA ALA A 152 3.74 -11.44 -8.28
C ALA A 152 2.67 -11.20 -7.17
N ALA A 153 3.10 -11.00 -5.92
CA ALA A 153 2.19 -10.73 -4.82
C ALA A 153 1.44 -9.39 -5.02
N LYS A 154 2.11 -8.32 -5.52
CA LYS A 154 1.46 -7.04 -5.85
C LYS A 154 0.53 -7.14 -7.05
N SER A 155 0.83 -7.99 -8.04
CA SER A 155 -0.13 -8.33 -9.11
C SER A 155 -1.38 -8.99 -8.55
N GLY A 156 -1.22 -9.91 -7.61
CA GLY A 156 -2.34 -10.51 -6.87
C GLY A 156 -3.19 -9.47 -6.15
N VAL A 157 -2.56 -8.49 -5.46
CA VAL A 157 -3.27 -7.37 -4.82
C VAL A 157 -4.09 -6.57 -5.84
N ASN A 158 -3.54 -6.31 -7.04
CA ASN A 158 -4.27 -5.59 -8.09
C ASN A 158 -5.55 -6.32 -8.49
N VAL A 159 -5.45 -7.64 -8.71
CA VAL A 159 -6.58 -8.49 -9.15
C VAL A 159 -7.66 -8.57 -8.07
N ILE A 160 -7.30 -8.92 -6.83
CA ILE A 160 -8.30 -9.03 -5.75
C ILE A 160 -8.98 -7.68 -5.43
N THR A 161 -8.25 -6.56 -5.60
CA THR A 161 -8.83 -5.22 -5.43
C THR A 161 -9.84 -4.90 -6.51
N ALA A 162 -9.53 -5.24 -7.76
CA ALA A 162 -10.44 -5.04 -8.89
C ALA A 162 -11.71 -5.92 -8.73
N ASN A 163 -11.55 -7.19 -8.34
CA ASN A 163 -12.68 -8.09 -8.10
C ASN A 163 -13.59 -7.57 -6.99
N ALA A 164 -13.05 -7.19 -5.83
CA ALA A 164 -13.85 -6.62 -4.75
C ALA A 164 -14.60 -5.34 -5.17
N ARG A 165 -13.98 -4.50 -6.01
CA ARG A 165 -14.64 -3.31 -6.56
C ARG A 165 -15.82 -3.69 -7.44
N MET A 166 -15.67 -4.70 -8.30
CA MET A 166 -16.77 -5.20 -9.15
C MET A 166 -17.90 -5.82 -8.33
N ASP A 167 -17.58 -6.65 -7.33
CA ASP A 167 -18.56 -7.29 -6.45
C ASP A 167 -19.42 -6.28 -5.66
N LEU A 168 -18.81 -5.17 -5.25
CA LEU A 168 -19.47 -4.15 -4.42
C LEU A 168 -20.23 -3.12 -5.25
N LYS A 169 -19.75 -2.78 -6.44
CA LYS A 169 -20.25 -1.64 -7.24
C LYS A 169 -21.74 -1.71 -7.54
N ALA A 170 -22.27 -2.89 -7.84
CA ALA A 170 -23.65 -3.08 -8.22
C ALA A 170 -24.66 -2.88 -7.06
N LYS A 171 -24.21 -3.08 -5.82
CA LYS A 171 -25.10 -3.09 -4.64
C LYS A 171 -24.84 -1.94 -3.67
N TYR A 172 -23.64 -1.36 -3.69
CA TYR A 172 -23.20 -0.40 -2.67
C TYR A 172 -22.51 0.81 -3.29
N ALA A 173 -23.28 1.74 -3.83
CA ALA A 173 -22.76 2.95 -4.48
C ALA A 173 -21.87 3.84 -3.59
N GLY A 174 -22.09 3.82 -2.28
CA GLY A 174 -21.33 4.58 -1.29
C GLY A 174 -20.05 3.88 -0.81
N ILE A 175 -19.74 2.66 -1.28
CA ILE A 175 -18.51 1.96 -0.94
C ILE A 175 -17.49 2.13 -2.07
N HIS A 176 -16.36 2.74 -1.75
CA HIS A 176 -15.26 2.94 -2.68
C HIS A 176 -14.14 1.93 -2.42
N VAL A 177 -13.57 1.37 -3.48
CA VAL A 177 -12.41 0.48 -3.41
C VAL A 177 -11.36 1.00 -4.38
N SER A 178 -10.26 1.50 -3.85
CA SER A 178 -9.19 2.13 -4.63
C SER A 178 -7.89 1.35 -4.53
N LEU A 179 -7.17 1.31 -5.64
CA LEU A 179 -5.81 0.79 -5.73
C LEU A 179 -4.84 1.95 -5.91
N VAL A 180 -3.89 2.10 -5.01
CA VAL A 180 -2.79 3.06 -5.15
C VAL A 180 -1.57 2.33 -5.71
N ILE A 181 -0.97 2.88 -6.74
CA ILE A 181 0.13 2.27 -7.50
C ILE A 181 1.34 3.22 -7.45
N PRO A 182 2.13 3.18 -6.36
CA PRO A 182 3.35 3.97 -6.27
C PRO A 182 4.42 3.47 -7.27
N GLY A 183 5.21 4.42 -7.75
CA GLY A 183 6.47 4.15 -8.43
C GLY A 183 7.60 3.89 -7.42
N MET A 184 8.77 4.48 -7.65
CA MET A 184 9.87 4.47 -6.68
C MET A 184 9.62 5.52 -5.61
N VAL A 185 9.68 5.11 -4.34
CA VAL A 185 9.44 6.01 -3.19
C VAL A 185 10.58 5.86 -2.19
N GLU A 186 11.17 6.96 -1.77
CA GLU A 186 12.20 6.97 -0.72
C GLU A 186 11.59 6.56 0.62
N THR A 187 11.87 5.33 1.05
CA THR A 187 11.38 4.73 2.30
C THR A 187 12.36 3.68 2.80
N ASP A 188 12.17 3.22 4.03
CA ASP A 188 12.91 2.08 4.60
C ASP A 188 12.67 0.75 3.86
N PHE A 189 11.71 0.69 2.94
CA PHE A 189 11.38 -0.49 2.14
C PHE A 189 12.61 -1.08 1.45
N TYR A 190 13.47 -0.26 0.87
CA TYR A 190 14.69 -0.70 0.18
C TYR A 190 15.70 -1.30 1.13
N ARG A 191 15.85 -0.74 2.34
CA ARG A 191 16.75 -1.25 3.38
C ARG A 191 16.26 -2.61 3.90
N VAL A 192 14.97 -2.73 4.18
CA VAL A 192 14.35 -3.98 4.62
C VAL A 192 14.40 -5.06 3.54
N ALA A 193 14.39 -4.66 2.28
CA ALA A 193 14.49 -5.56 1.13
C ALA A 193 15.94 -5.95 0.79
N ASN A 194 16.94 -5.54 1.58
CA ASN A 194 18.36 -5.72 1.31
C ASN A 194 18.77 -5.19 -0.08
N SER A 195 18.21 -4.05 -0.49
CA SER A 195 18.56 -3.41 -1.74
C SER A 195 19.93 -2.71 -1.61
N PRO A 196 20.84 -2.87 -2.58
CA PRO A 196 22.15 -2.23 -2.53
C PRO A 196 22.09 -0.71 -2.61
N GLN A 197 20.99 -0.16 -3.14
CA GLN A 197 20.79 1.27 -3.28
C GLN A 197 19.42 1.67 -2.76
N VAL A 198 19.38 2.74 -1.96
CA VAL A 198 18.16 3.42 -1.53
C VAL A 198 18.00 4.67 -2.42
N PRO A 199 16.98 4.73 -3.27
CA PRO A 199 16.76 5.89 -4.12
C PRO A 199 16.38 7.10 -3.26
N ARG A 200 16.86 8.29 -3.63
CA ARG A 200 16.55 9.55 -2.95
C ARG A 200 15.42 10.28 -3.66
N ALA A 201 14.50 10.87 -2.90
CA ALA A 201 13.44 11.70 -3.45
C ALA A 201 14.00 12.83 -4.32
N GLY A 202 13.35 13.10 -5.44
CA GLY A 202 13.79 14.06 -6.45
C GLY A 202 14.83 13.53 -7.43
N SER A 203 15.47 12.36 -7.15
CA SER A 203 16.38 11.76 -8.13
C SER A 203 15.60 11.11 -9.28
N GLN A 204 16.24 11.08 -10.46
CA GLN A 204 15.66 10.45 -11.64
C GLN A 204 16.22 9.04 -11.83
N VAL A 205 15.32 8.09 -12.05
CA VAL A 205 15.66 6.69 -12.37
C VAL A 205 14.91 6.29 -13.64
N GLY A 206 15.62 6.27 -14.75
CA GLY A 206 14.99 6.11 -16.06
C GLY A 206 13.97 7.22 -16.33
N PRO A 207 12.73 6.91 -16.73
CA PRO A 207 11.68 7.92 -16.97
C PRO A 207 10.98 8.39 -15.68
N MET A 208 11.28 7.81 -14.52
CA MET A 208 10.60 8.10 -13.27
C MET A 208 11.41 9.02 -12.37
N ILE A 209 10.71 9.91 -11.67
CA ILE A 209 11.26 10.68 -10.55
C ILE A 209 10.94 9.90 -9.27
N VAL A 210 11.94 9.72 -8.40
CA VAL A 210 11.73 9.10 -7.07
C VAL A 210 10.92 10.06 -6.21
N GLN A 211 9.79 9.58 -5.68
CA GLN A 211 8.91 10.37 -4.82
C GLN A 211 9.32 10.25 -3.34
N SER A 212 8.99 11.26 -2.56
CA SER A 212 9.00 11.15 -1.10
C SER A 212 7.75 10.40 -0.59
N ALA A 213 7.81 9.90 0.63
CA ALA A 213 6.65 9.31 1.29
C ALA A 213 5.51 10.33 1.48
N GLU A 214 5.87 11.59 1.73
CA GLU A 214 4.97 12.72 1.91
C GLU A 214 4.19 13.06 0.64
N GLU A 215 4.85 13.03 -0.52
CA GLU A 215 4.20 13.26 -1.82
C GLU A 215 3.17 12.18 -2.15
N VAL A 216 3.51 10.91 -1.90
CA VAL A 216 2.57 9.79 -2.09
C VAL A 216 1.40 9.88 -1.09
N ALA A 217 1.67 10.20 0.17
CA ALA A 217 0.65 10.40 1.19
C ALA A 217 -0.32 11.53 0.82
N ALA A 218 0.19 12.64 0.29
CA ALA A 218 -0.65 13.77 -0.15
C ALA A 218 -1.63 13.36 -1.27
N GLN A 219 -1.19 12.51 -2.18
CA GLN A 219 -2.06 11.97 -3.23
C GLN A 219 -3.12 11.01 -2.66
N ILE A 220 -2.77 10.18 -1.65
CA ILE A 220 -3.74 9.33 -0.97
C ILE A 220 -4.77 10.17 -0.20
N VAL A 221 -4.37 11.27 0.43
CA VAL A 221 -5.30 12.22 1.04
C VAL A 221 -6.27 12.81 0.01
N GLY A 222 -5.76 13.15 -1.18
CA GLY A 222 -6.59 13.58 -2.31
C GLY A 222 -7.57 12.50 -2.78
N LEU A 223 -7.11 11.24 -2.83
CA LEU A 223 -7.91 10.07 -3.19
C LEU A 223 -9.05 9.80 -2.19
N ILE A 224 -8.83 10.02 -0.90
CA ILE A 224 -9.88 9.88 0.13
C ILE A 224 -11.03 10.86 -0.13
N LYS A 225 -10.71 12.09 -0.54
CA LYS A 225 -11.71 13.11 -0.86
C LYS A 225 -12.42 12.89 -2.19
N ASN A 226 -11.69 12.41 -3.19
CA ASN A 226 -12.17 12.19 -4.55
C ASN A 226 -11.81 10.76 -4.99
N PRO A 227 -12.60 9.75 -4.60
CA PRO A 227 -12.29 8.35 -4.87
C PRO A 227 -12.25 8.04 -6.37
N VAL A 228 -11.16 7.39 -6.80
CA VAL A 228 -11.02 6.78 -8.13
C VAL A 228 -10.62 5.32 -8.01
N ALA A 229 -10.85 4.54 -9.05
CA ALA A 229 -10.56 3.12 -9.05
C ALA A 229 -9.07 2.81 -8.89
N GLU A 230 -8.21 3.56 -9.58
CA GLU A 230 -6.76 3.39 -9.56
C GLU A 230 -6.06 4.75 -9.58
N LEU A 231 -5.04 4.88 -8.75
CA LEU A 231 -4.19 6.06 -8.64
C LEU A 231 -2.73 5.66 -8.88
N TYR A 232 -2.18 6.04 -10.03
CA TYR A 232 -0.75 6.02 -10.27
C TYR A 232 -0.13 7.28 -9.66
N THR A 233 0.72 7.12 -8.65
CA THR A 233 1.30 8.30 -7.97
C THR A 233 2.40 8.96 -8.78
N ASN A 234 3.13 8.20 -9.60
CA ASN A 234 4.15 8.74 -10.50
C ASN A 234 3.57 8.95 -11.90
N PRO A 235 3.65 10.16 -12.49
CA PRO A 235 3.06 10.46 -13.79
C PRO A 235 3.54 9.55 -14.93
N ALA A 236 4.80 9.09 -14.89
CA ALA A 236 5.38 8.21 -15.91
C ALA A 236 4.85 6.76 -15.84
N SER A 237 4.24 6.35 -14.71
CA SER A 237 3.87 4.94 -14.49
C SER A 237 2.85 4.41 -15.49
N ALA A 238 1.81 5.20 -15.80
CA ALA A 238 0.76 4.77 -16.72
C ALA A 238 1.33 4.55 -18.15
N SER A 239 2.22 5.43 -18.60
CA SER A 239 2.90 5.29 -19.89
C SER A 239 3.79 4.05 -19.94
N LEU A 240 4.54 3.76 -18.88
CA LEU A 240 5.38 2.55 -18.79
C LEU A 240 4.53 1.27 -18.86
N VAL A 241 3.39 1.24 -18.17
CA VAL A 241 2.45 0.11 -18.22
C VAL A 241 1.93 -0.07 -19.64
N SER A 242 1.51 1.00 -20.31
CA SER A 242 1.04 0.93 -21.69
C SER A 242 2.12 0.42 -22.64
N GLN A 243 3.35 0.94 -22.54
CA GLN A 243 4.48 0.50 -23.36
C GLN A 243 4.82 -1.00 -23.17
N TYR A 244 4.77 -1.50 -21.94
CA TYR A 244 5.00 -2.92 -21.64
C TYR A 244 3.98 -3.79 -22.36
N TYR A 245 2.70 -3.51 -22.23
CA TYR A 245 1.65 -4.34 -22.83
C TYR A 245 1.51 -4.17 -24.35
N GLN A 246 2.02 -3.10 -24.93
CA GLN A 246 2.09 -2.93 -26.39
C GLN A 246 3.18 -3.78 -27.05
N GLY A 247 4.20 -4.20 -26.31
CA GLY A 247 5.30 -4.99 -26.89
C GLY A 247 6.24 -5.57 -25.83
N VAL A 248 5.80 -6.63 -25.15
CA VAL A 248 6.50 -7.25 -24.01
C VAL A 248 7.96 -7.59 -24.36
N SER A 249 8.20 -8.35 -25.42
CA SER A 249 9.56 -8.79 -25.80
C SER A 249 10.50 -7.60 -26.03
N LYS A 250 10.05 -6.61 -26.80
CA LYS A 250 10.85 -5.40 -27.08
C LYS A 250 11.13 -4.58 -25.81
N PHE A 251 10.16 -4.51 -24.91
CA PHE A 251 10.33 -3.81 -23.64
C PHE A 251 11.37 -4.50 -22.76
N GLU A 252 11.28 -5.83 -22.61
CA GLU A 252 12.20 -6.64 -21.81
C GLU A 252 13.64 -6.63 -22.39
N GLU A 253 13.80 -6.71 -23.70
CA GLU A 253 15.10 -6.56 -24.37
C GLU A 253 15.75 -5.20 -24.08
N ASN A 254 14.95 -4.12 -24.13
CA ASN A 254 15.45 -2.77 -23.83
C ASN A 254 15.86 -2.63 -22.35
N MET A 255 15.14 -3.29 -21.44
CA MET A 255 15.49 -3.31 -20.02
C MET A 255 16.77 -4.09 -19.75
N ALA A 256 16.94 -5.26 -20.39
CA ALA A 256 18.15 -6.07 -20.25
C ALA A 256 19.41 -5.33 -20.71
N ARG A 257 19.34 -4.62 -21.84
CA ARG A 257 20.47 -3.79 -22.35
C ARG A 257 20.91 -2.69 -21.38
N ARG A 258 19.97 -2.08 -20.65
CA ARG A 258 20.28 -1.02 -19.67
C ARG A 258 21.00 -1.57 -18.44
N THR A 259 20.71 -2.82 -18.05
CA THR A 259 21.32 -3.47 -16.88
C THR A 259 22.76 -3.92 -17.16
N THR A 260 23.14 -4.16 -18.43
CA THR A 260 24.51 -4.54 -18.84
C THR A 260 25.42 -3.35 -19.10
N SER A 261 24.89 -2.13 -19.15
CA SER A 261 25.62 -0.88 -19.46
C SER A 261 25.90 -0.02 -18.22
N SER A 262 25.49 -0.47 -17.03
CA SER A 262 25.67 0.17 -15.72
C SER A 262 26.46 -0.74 -14.77
#